data_17989d3e8d1a78608a94762cbeba5dfd
#
_entry.id   17989d3e8d1a78608a94762cbeba5dfd
#
_cell.length_a   1.000
_cell.length_b   1.000
_cell.length_c   1.000
_cell.angle_alpha   90.00
_cell.angle_beta   90.00
_cell.angle_gamma   90.00
#
_symmetry.space_group_name_H-M   'P 1'
#
loop_
_entity.id
_entity.type
_entity.pdbx_description
1 polymer ?
#
loop_
_entity_poly.entity_id
_entity_poly.type
_entity_poly.pdbx_seq_one_letter_code
_entity_poly.pdbx_strand_id
1 'polypeptide(L)'
;MVLAKVLTAAMVISSFAGVQGITSEAAAKPKLSKKSVSITVGKTKKITVKNAKKYKVSWKMKSKKVASFKKSGKYAVKVTAKKAGKTTLTAIIKKGKKTKKLVCKITVKKKAPKVTKTPVNTPTTSPSNAPKTTEVPIVKPTATATAEPQDTTPAMKEIFKGVIDNVGTCLTYNQTWNKRKEMQDASTMEFVDKHFNSFTLENEMKPDNMLNKKTTISVADAKAKGYVISDDYKESTVPELTLETIDGVLAIAKQHNIRMRAHTLMWHQQTPTWFFKKNYDDDEAVVDEATMNARLEFFVRTVMRYTMQKEKELTGEVGSIVYAWDVLNEYIHRSNAAAATTWVSVYGDMGLKPTYVKAAFEYAYDELKKENVQDKVTLFYNDYDTYFSVDDELALISYINEGEEAKICGGIGMQSHVDIKRPTLEEYGNALKAFIKVKTTEAAMPITERYGLVEKGF
;
A
#
# COMPACT_ATOMS: atom_id res chain seq x y z
N MET A 1 -48.87 -43.53 6.19
CA MET A 1 -49.71 -42.85 7.19
C MET A 1 -49.04 -41.57 7.61
N VAL A 2 -49.69 -40.48 7.27
CA VAL A 2 -49.84 -39.16 7.87
C VAL A 2 -48.63 -38.24 7.72
N LEU A 3 -48.74 -37.06 7.30
CA LEU A 3 -49.65 -36.16 6.51
C LEU A 3 -48.85 -34.86 6.23
N ALA A 4 -48.95 -34.40 5.03
CA ALA A 4 -48.47 -33.11 4.55
C ALA A 4 -49.14 -31.93 5.29
N LYS A 5 -48.45 -30.81 5.41
CA LYS A 5 -49.11 -29.49 5.35
C LYS A 5 -48.29 -28.53 4.51
N VAL A 6 -48.83 -28.27 3.35
CA VAL A 6 -48.58 -27.12 2.44
C VAL A 6 -49.17 -25.88 3.07
N LEU A 7 -48.47 -24.79 3.04
CA LEU A 7 -49.09 -23.46 3.18
C LEU A 7 -48.62 -22.57 2.02
N THR A 8 -49.57 -22.42 1.11
CA THR A 8 -49.60 -21.44 0.00
C THR A 8 -49.89 -20.06 0.59
N ALA A 9 -49.14 -19.05 0.20
CA ALA A 9 -49.54 -17.66 0.35
C ALA A 9 -49.51 -16.96 -1.00
N ALA A 10 -50.67 -16.44 -1.33
CA ALA A 10 -51.07 -15.91 -2.61
C ALA A 10 -50.34 -14.59 -2.99
N MET A 11 -50.07 -14.48 -4.30
CA MET A 11 -49.88 -13.22 -5.00
C MET A 11 -51.12 -12.34 -4.94
N VAL A 12 -50.93 -11.07 -4.55
CA VAL A 12 -51.85 -9.98 -4.92
C VAL A 12 -51.08 -8.99 -5.76
N ILE A 13 -51.42 -9.01 -7.07
CA ILE A 13 -51.06 -7.95 -8.00
C ILE A 13 -52.09 -6.84 -7.80
N SER A 14 -51.67 -5.63 -7.45
CA SER A 14 -52.45 -4.42 -7.66
C SER A 14 -51.58 -3.37 -8.32
N SER A 15 -51.87 -3.17 -9.59
CA SER A 15 -51.48 -2.04 -10.39
C SER A 15 -51.99 -0.74 -9.78
N PHE A 16 -51.13 0.19 -9.45
CA PHE A 16 -51.46 1.60 -9.34
C PHE A 16 -50.38 2.45 -9.99
N ALA A 17 -50.86 3.28 -10.90
CA ALA A 17 -50.10 4.24 -11.65
C ALA A 17 -49.53 5.37 -10.78
N GLY A 18 -48.34 5.78 -11.10
CA GLY A 18 -47.81 7.15 -11.06
C GLY A 18 -47.96 7.93 -9.77
N VAL A 19 -46.92 7.84 -8.88
CA VAL A 19 -46.46 9.02 -8.14
C VAL A 19 -44.94 8.94 -8.06
N GLN A 20 -44.26 9.91 -8.67
CA GLN A 20 -42.82 10.10 -8.46
C GLN A 20 -42.56 10.41 -7.02
N GLY A 21 -42.23 9.40 -6.25
CA GLY A 21 -41.71 9.52 -4.92
C GLY A 21 -40.27 10.04 -4.95
N ILE A 22 -40.09 11.33 -4.61
CA ILE A 22 -38.80 11.92 -4.31
C ILE A 22 -38.21 11.13 -3.15
N THR A 23 -37.28 10.22 -3.43
CA THR A 23 -36.47 9.58 -2.40
C THR A 23 -35.62 10.66 -1.74
N SER A 24 -36.01 11.06 -0.53
CA SER A 24 -35.24 11.94 0.33
C SER A 24 -33.91 11.26 0.64
N GLU A 25 -32.86 11.66 -0.08
CA GLU A 25 -31.48 11.30 0.20
C GLU A 25 -31.18 11.68 1.66
N ALA A 26 -30.95 10.71 2.52
CA ALA A 26 -30.68 10.94 3.93
C ALA A 26 -29.42 11.80 4.07
N ALA A 27 -29.59 13.09 4.37
CA ALA A 27 -28.55 14.10 4.38
C ALA A 27 -27.36 13.64 5.26
N ALA A 28 -26.21 13.50 4.66
CA ALA A 28 -24.99 12.98 5.29
C ALA A 28 -24.67 13.73 6.61
N LYS A 29 -24.44 12.98 7.68
CA LYS A 29 -24.21 13.51 9.05
C LYS A 29 -22.94 14.38 9.09
N PRO A 30 -22.93 15.51 9.83
CA PRO A 30 -21.75 16.36 9.95
C PRO A 30 -20.57 15.62 10.60
N LYS A 31 -19.37 15.76 10.00
CA LYS A 31 -18.12 15.14 10.46
C LYS A 31 -16.94 16.12 10.34
N LEU A 32 -15.90 15.94 11.17
CA LEU A 32 -14.64 16.67 11.04
C LEU A 32 -13.84 16.16 9.84
N SER A 33 -13.13 17.05 9.15
CA SER A 33 -12.18 16.68 8.09
C SER A 33 -11.01 15.82 8.62
N LYS A 34 -10.68 15.96 9.91
CA LYS A 34 -9.65 15.17 10.60
C LYS A 34 -10.05 14.95 12.06
N LYS A 35 -9.99 13.70 12.55
CA LYS A 35 -10.23 13.34 13.96
C LYS A 35 -9.00 13.55 14.84
N SER A 36 -7.81 13.50 14.22
CA SER A 36 -6.51 13.79 14.85
C SER A 36 -5.61 14.54 13.88
N VAL A 37 -4.64 15.32 14.40
CA VAL A 37 -3.67 16.05 13.60
C VAL A 37 -2.37 16.26 14.38
N SER A 38 -1.23 16.08 13.73
CA SER A 38 0.08 16.44 14.23
C SER A 38 0.55 17.73 13.53
N ILE A 39 1.09 18.70 14.30
CA ILE A 39 1.52 20.01 13.79
C ILE A 39 2.83 20.36 14.49
N THR A 40 3.86 20.75 13.74
CA THR A 40 5.13 21.26 14.30
C THR A 40 4.96 22.69 14.82
N VAL A 41 5.61 23.04 15.93
CA VAL A 41 5.60 24.40 16.49
C VAL A 41 5.84 25.46 15.41
N GLY A 42 5.01 26.49 15.37
CA GLY A 42 5.02 27.58 14.37
C GLY A 42 4.26 27.26 13.09
N LYS A 43 3.91 25.99 12.80
CA LYS A 43 3.11 25.61 11.62
C LYS A 43 1.62 25.68 11.88
N THR A 44 0.84 25.70 10.80
CA THR A 44 -0.63 25.79 10.86
C THR A 44 -1.28 24.65 10.08
N LYS A 45 -2.51 24.25 10.49
CA LYS A 45 -3.33 23.26 9.80
C LYS A 45 -4.80 23.69 9.76
N LYS A 46 -5.45 23.56 8.61
CA LYS A 46 -6.89 23.82 8.46
C LYS A 46 -7.70 22.61 8.90
N ILE A 47 -8.76 22.82 9.69
CA ILE A 47 -9.72 21.80 10.12
C ILE A 47 -11.11 22.30 9.79
N THR A 48 -11.92 21.45 9.14
CA THR A 48 -13.25 21.81 8.63
C THR A 48 -14.31 20.83 9.15
N VAL A 49 -15.53 21.28 9.37
CA VAL A 49 -16.69 20.42 9.54
C VAL A 49 -17.36 20.20 8.18
N LYS A 50 -17.27 18.99 7.65
CA LYS A 50 -17.98 18.58 6.41
C LYS A 50 -19.46 18.35 6.70
N ASN A 51 -20.33 18.50 5.69
CA ASN A 51 -21.79 18.31 5.77
C ASN A 51 -22.48 19.20 6.80
N ALA A 52 -21.97 20.43 6.98
CA ALA A 52 -22.46 21.36 8.02
C ALA A 52 -23.37 22.47 7.51
N LYS A 53 -23.80 22.48 6.22
CA LYS A 53 -24.59 23.56 5.61
C LYS A 53 -25.85 23.94 6.41
N LYS A 54 -26.52 22.96 7.06
CA LYS A 54 -27.74 23.13 7.86
C LYS A 54 -27.50 23.33 9.36
N TYR A 55 -26.22 23.61 9.79
CA TYR A 55 -25.83 23.68 11.20
C TYR A 55 -25.11 24.98 11.53
N LYS A 56 -25.32 25.44 12.79
CA LYS A 56 -24.45 26.47 13.40
C LYS A 56 -23.25 25.77 14.02
N VAL A 57 -22.02 26.23 13.69
CA VAL A 57 -20.78 25.63 14.17
C VAL A 57 -19.97 26.62 14.96
N SER A 58 -19.63 26.24 16.21
CA SER A 58 -18.70 26.98 17.06
C SER A 58 -17.51 26.07 17.46
N TRP A 59 -16.42 26.70 17.88
CA TRP A 59 -15.17 25.99 18.14
C TRP A 59 -14.60 26.30 19.51
N LYS A 60 -14.05 25.28 20.21
CA LYS A 60 -13.40 25.41 21.51
C LYS A 60 -12.08 24.65 21.52
N MET A 61 -10.99 25.28 22.00
CA MET A 61 -9.70 24.65 22.22
C MET A 61 -9.50 24.37 23.71
N LYS A 62 -9.10 23.14 24.07
CA LYS A 62 -8.88 22.73 25.47
C LYS A 62 -7.69 23.48 26.08
N SER A 63 -6.55 23.56 25.37
CA SER A 63 -5.38 24.30 25.83
C SER A 63 -4.89 25.28 24.78
N LYS A 64 -5.09 26.58 25.06
CA LYS A 64 -4.59 27.68 24.20
C LYS A 64 -3.08 27.90 24.32
N LYS A 65 -2.43 27.33 25.35
CA LYS A 65 -0.96 27.35 25.54
C LYS A 65 -0.27 26.43 24.53
N VAL A 66 -0.89 25.27 24.19
CA VAL A 66 -0.34 24.28 23.25
C VAL A 66 -0.64 24.68 21.81
N ALA A 67 -1.88 25.07 21.50
CA ALA A 67 -2.28 25.52 20.18
C ALA A 67 -3.42 26.55 20.27
N SER A 68 -3.50 27.44 19.27
CA SER A 68 -4.62 28.35 19.10
C SER A 68 -5.31 28.13 17.78
N PHE A 69 -6.49 28.74 17.58
CA PHE A 69 -7.15 28.71 16.28
C PHE A 69 -7.72 30.06 15.91
N LYS A 70 -7.81 30.32 14.60
CA LYS A 70 -8.49 31.47 13.99
C LYS A 70 -9.55 30.94 13.02
N LYS A 71 -10.73 31.54 12.97
CA LYS A 71 -11.76 31.18 11.96
C LYS A 71 -11.19 31.41 10.57
N SER A 72 -11.40 30.45 9.65
CA SER A 72 -10.97 30.54 8.25
C SER A 72 -12.08 30.13 7.29
N GLY A 73 -13.34 30.38 7.70
CA GLY A 73 -14.56 30.13 6.97
C GLY A 73 -15.71 29.75 7.90
N LYS A 74 -16.94 29.69 7.36
CA LYS A 74 -18.19 29.38 8.13
C LYS A 74 -18.10 28.07 8.92
N TYR A 75 -17.40 27.06 8.37
CA TYR A 75 -17.29 25.72 8.94
C TYR A 75 -15.85 25.27 9.15
N ALA A 76 -14.87 26.20 9.11
CA ALA A 76 -13.47 25.89 9.16
C ALA A 76 -12.68 26.82 10.11
N VAL A 77 -11.59 26.25 10.66
CA VAL A 77 -10.62 27.00 11.46
C VAL A 77 -9.19 26.64 11.01
N LYS A 78 -8.27 27.60 11.11
CA LYS A 78 -6.83 27.41 10.95
C LYS A 78 -6.21 27.31 12.35
N VAL A 79 -5.68 26.13 12.69
CA VAL A 79 -5.03 25.85 13.96
C VAL A 79 -3.55 26.17 13.86
N THR A 80 -3.01 26.92 14.83
CA THR A 80 -1.59 27.28 14.93
C THR A 80 -0.96 26.57 16.12
N ALA A 81 0.10 25.81 15.92
CA ALA A 81 0.87 25.15 16.95
C ALA A 81 1.80 26.11 17.68
N LYS A 82 1.70 26.24 19.02
CA LYS A 82 2.47 27.20 19.83
C LYS A 82 3.59 26.56 20.63
N LYS A 83 3.29 25.46 21.35
CA LYS A 83 4.23 24.75 22.22
C LYS A 83 4.02 23.25 22.07
N ALA A 84 5.09 22.47 22.09
CA ALA A 84 5.02 21.01 22.06
C ALA A 84 4.12 20.48 23.17
N GLY A 85 3.28 19.50 22.83
CA GLY A 85 2.30 18.92 23.76
C GLY A 85 1.04 18.45 23.05
N LYS A 86 0.07 17.97 23.81
CA LYS A 86 -1.23 17.48 23.32
C LYS A 86 -2.38 18.39 23.76
N THR A 87 -3.33 18.64 22.88
CA THR A 87 -4.58 19.37 23.16
C THR A 87 -5.73 18.84 22.31
N THR A 88 -6.94 19.36 22.51
CA THR A 88 -8.10 19.01 21.69
C THR A 88 -8.80 20.25 21.16
N LEU A 89 -9.24 20.19 19.91
CA LEU A 89 -10.13 21.15 19.29
C LEU A 89 -11.51 20.52 19.17
N THR A 90 -12.53 21.17 19.72
CA THR A 90 -13.92 20.70 19.70
C THR A 90 -14.76 21.59 18.80
N ALA A 91 -15.40 21.02 17.78
CA ALA A 91 -16.47 21.67 17.03
C ALA A 91 -17.82 21.36 17.71
N ILE A 92 -18.55 22.37 18.09
CA ILE A 92 -19.89 22.28 18.67
C ILE A 92 -20.87 22.63 17.57
N ILE A 93 -21.73 21.66 17.21
CA ILE A 93 -22.65 21.74 16.07
C ILE A 93 -24.06 21.81 16.63
N LYS A 94 -24.83 22.86 16.25
CA LYS A 94 -26.23 23.04 16.68
C LYS A 94 -27.17 23.02 15.48
N LYS A 95 -28.32 22.31 15.63
CA LYS A 95 -29.47 22.35 14.72
C LYS A 95 -30.76 22.37 15.57
N GLY A 96 -31.43 23.50 15.59
CA GLY A 96 -32.52 23.73 16.56
C GLY A 96 -32.03 23.55 18.01
N LYS A 97 -32.78 22.80 18.79
CA LYS A 97 -32.43 22.46 20.20
C LYS A 97 -31.35 21.39 20.34
N LYS A 98 -31.01 20.62 19.27
CA LYS A 98 -30.04 19.52 19.32
C LYS A 98 -28.62 20.03 19.16
N THR A 99 -27.72 19.58 20.05
CA THR A 99 -26.27 19.90 20.01
C THR A 99 -25.45 18.63 19.92
N LYS A 100 -24.40 18.62 19.04
CA LYS A 100 -23.42 17.54 18.90
C LYS A 100 -22.02 18.12 19.01
N LYS A 101 -21.12 17.39 19.68
CA LYS A 101 -19.69 17.74 19.78
C LYS A 101 -18.87 16.80 18.88
N LEU A 102 -17.96 17.37 18.10
CA LEU A 102 -16.96 16.62 17.31
C LEU A 102 -15.57 17.05 17.78
N VAL A 103 -14.75 16.09 18.18
CA VAL A 103 -13.44 16.34 18.80
C VAL A 103 -12.31 15.97 17.83
N CYS A 104 -11.33 16.87 17.67
CA CYS A 104 -10.08 16.62 16.98
C CYS A 104 -8.93 16.63 17.99
N LYS A 105 -8.18 15.54 18.09
CA LYS A 105 -6.95 15.45 18.91
C LYS A 105 -5.82 16.17 18.19
N ILE A 106 -5.09 17.07 18.87
CA ILE A 106 -3.97 17.83 18.31
C ILE A 106 -2.70 17.48 19.07
N THR A 107 -1.69 17.00 18.35
CA THR A 107 -0.33 16.78 18.89
C THR A 107 0.59 17.82 18.27
N VAL A 108 1.24 18.60 19.10
CA VAL A 108 2.25 19.58 18.65
C VAL A 108 3.64 19.02 18.90
N LYS A 109 4.42 18.88 17.83
CA LYS A 109 5.82 18.40 17.85
C LYS A 109 6.79 19.57 17.98
N LYS A 110 7.95 19.38 18.63
CA LYS A 110 9.05 20.36 18.66
C LYS A 110 9.54 20.64 17.24
N LYS A 111 10.04 21.84 16.99
CA LYS A 111 10.76 22.16 15.74
C LYS A 111 12.15 21.53 15.85
N ALA A 112 12.59 20.81 14.81
CA ALA A 112 13.96 20.31 14.75
C ALA A 112 14.95 21.48 14.79
N PRO A 113 16.13 21.32 15.42
CA PRO A 113 17.18 22.33 15.38
C PRO A 113 17.58 22.61 13.93
N LYS A 114 17.79 23.87 13.59
CA LYS A 114 18.33 24.26 12.29
C LYS A 114 19.83 23.94 12.32
N VAL A 115 20.28 22.97 11.57
CA VAL A 115 21.73 22.75 11.37
C VAL A 115 22.25 23.91 10.54
N THR A 116 23.01 24.79 11.17
CA THR A 116 23.76 25.86 10.49
C THR A 116 24.98 25.20 9.89
N LYS A 117 25.08 25.13 8.58
CA LYS A 117 26.30 24.74 7.88
C LYS A 117 27.31 25.88 8.05
N THR A 118 28.37 25.65 8.83
CA THR A 118 29.55 26.49 8.85
C THR A 118 30.35 26.19 7.57
N PRO A 119 30.83 27.22 6.84
CA PRO A 119 31.67 26.98 5.66
C PRO A 119 33.01 26.38 6.10
N VAL A 120 33.44 25.33 5.43
CA VAL A 120 34.79 24.77 5.53
C VAL A 120 35.72 25.69 4.73
N ASN A 121 36.62 26.40 5.40
CA ASN A 121 37.75 27.09 4.78
C ASN A 121 38.89 26.07 4.57
N THR A 122 39.31 25.98 3.33
CA THR A 122 40.49 25.24 2.87
C THR A 122 41.76 25.94 3.38
N PRO A 123 42.77 25.27 3.95
CA PRO A 123 44.02 25.90 4.31
C PRO A 123 44.95 26.03 3.11
N THR A 124 45.41 27.24 2.83
CA THR A 124 46.53 27.48 1.94
C THR A 124 47.83 27.52 2.77
N THR A 125 48.82 26.80 2.33
CA THR A 125 50.17 26.68 2.92
C THR A 125 51.03 27.89 2.61
N SER A 126 51.81 28.37 3.55
CA SER A 126 53.28 28.51 3.54
C SER A 126 53.85 29.44 4.63
N PRO A 127 55.14 29.36 4.94
CA PRO A 127 55.63 29.29 6.33
C PRO A 127 56.40 30.60 6.75
N SER A 128 56.53 30.79 8.07
CA SER A 128 57.63 31.65 8.58
C SER A 128 57.98 31.38 10.07
N ASN A 129 59.24 31.27 10.33
CA ASN A 129 60.06 30.97 11.48
C ASN A 129 59.79 31.69 12.82
N ALA A 130 59.85 30.90 13.89
CA ALA A 130 60.55 31.00 15.19
C ALA A 130 60.33 32.25 16.13
N PRO A 131 60.63 32.19 17.44
CA PRO A 131 61.24 31.13 18.27
C PRO A 131 60.52 30.77 19.62
N LYS A 132 61.06 29.76 20.24
CA LYS A 132 60.82 29.12 21.55
C LYS A 132 60.43 30.02 22.74
N THR A 133 59.41 29.54 23.47
CA THR A 133 59.35 29.62 24.92
C THR A 133 58.83 28.29 25.48
N THR A 134 59.55 27.81 26.49
CA THR A 134 59.35 26.51 27.16
C THR A 134 58.19 26.64 28.16
N GLU A 135 57.11 25.91 27.94
CA GLU A 135 56.11 25.69 28.99
C GLU A 135 55.88 24.20 29.23
N VAL A 136 55.75 23.89 30.50
CA VAL A 136 55.59 22.56 31.12
C VAL A 136 54.33 21.89 30.61
N PRO A 137 54.30 20.57 30.31
CA PRO A 137 53.10 19.93 29.80
C PRO A 137 52.07 19.70 30.91
N ILE A 138 50.96 20.40 30.82
CA ILE A 138 49.72 20.02 31.52
C ILE A 138 49.15 18.80 30.78
N VAL A 139 49.23 17.65 31.41
CA VAL A 139 48.61 16.43 30.93
C VAL A 139 47.09 16.62 30.98
N LYS A 140 46.51 16.94 29.83
CA LYS A 140 45.06 16.91 29.65
C LYS A 140 44.62 15.46 29.67
N PRO A 141 43.65 15.02 30.50
CA PRO A 141 43.20 13.66 30.46
C PRO A 141 42.61 13.39 29.05
N THR A 142 43.21 12.46 28.34
CA THR A 142 42.67 11.89 27.10
C THR A 142 41.33 11.25 27.48
N ALA A 143 40.23 11.81 27.06
CA ALA A 143 38.95 11.16 27.13
C ALA A 143 39.06 9.86 26.32
N THR A 144 39.17 8.73 27.03
CA THR A 144 39.00 7.42 26.42
C THR A 144 37.61 7.42 25.76
N ALA A 145 37.56 7.34 24.44
CA ALA A 145 36.31 7.15 23.73
C ALA A 145 35.69 5.88 24.31
N THR A 146 34.64 6.04 25.10
CA THR A 146 33.81 4.93 25.53
C THR A 146 33.25 4.34 24.25
N ALA A 147 33.66 3.13 23.88
CA ALA A 147 33.10 2.39 22.77
C ALA A 147 31.56 2.36 22.97
N GLU A 148 30.80 2.74 21.97
CA GLU A 148 29.33 2.60 22.02
C GLU A 148 29.03 1.14 22.39
N PRO A 149 28.03 0.87 23.25
CA PRO A 149 27.64 -0.48 23.59
C PRO A 149 27.33 -1.24 22.29
N GLN A 150 28.11 -2.32 22.08
CA GLN A 150 27.88 -3.17 20.90
C GLN A 150 26.44 -3.73 20.96
N ASP A 151 25.64 -3.47 19.95
CA ASP A 151 24.29 -4.03 19.87
C ASP A 151 24.36 -5.56 19.73
N THR A 152 24.10 -6.25 20.84
CA THR A 152 24.12 -7.72 20.96
C THR A 152 22.74 -8.33 20.61
N THR A 153 21.76 -7.55 20.20
CA THR A 153 20.42 -8.04 19.83
C THR A 153 20.53 -9.03 18.66
N PRO A 154 20.02 -10.27 18.79
CA PRO A 154 20.06 -11.23 17.72
C PRO A 154 19.32 -10.71 16.48
N ALA A 155 19.85 -11.00 15.29
CA ALA A 155 19.21 -10.61 14.04
C ALA A 155 17.90 -11.38 13.82
N MET A 156 16.82 -10.72 13.46
CA MET A 156 15.51 -11.37 13.24
C MET A 156 15.58 -12.48 12.19
N LYS A 157 16.27 -12.23 11.07
CA LYS A 157 16.44 -13.25 10.02
C LYS A 157 17.17 -14.50 10.53
N GLU A 158 18.06 -14.38 11.50
CA GLU A 158 18.75 -15.54 12.09
C GLU A 158 17.88 -16.28 13.12
N ILE A 159 17.02 -15.55 13.87
CA ILE A 159 16.07 -16.15 14.82
C ILE A 159 15.08 -17.05 14.10
N PHE A 160 14.60 -16.59 12.93
CA PHE A 160 13.59 -17.33 12.14
C PHE A 160 14.16 -18.26 11.08
N LYS A 161 15.50 -18.40 11.02
CA LYS A 161 16.17 -19.27 10.04
C LYS A 161 15.70 -20.71 10.16
N GLY A 162 15.33 -21.30 9.02
CA GLY A 162 14.78 -22.65 8.94
C GLY A 162 13.30 -22.77 9.34
N VAL A 163 12.65 -21.65 9.66
CA VAL A 163 11.20 -21.56 9.91
C VAL A 163 10.54 -20.64 8.88
N ILE A 164 11.17 -19.51 8.59
CA ILE A 164 10.70 -18.51 7.62
C ILE A 164 11.87 -18.13 6.72
N ASP A 165 11.74 -18.35 5.40
CA ASP A 165 12.82 -18.06 4.45
C ASP A 165 13.02 -16.56 4.21
N ASN A 166 11.94 -15.80 4.16
CA ASN A 166 11.95 -14.38 3.87
C ASN A 166 11.41 -13.57 5.07
N VAL A 167 12.31 -13.08 5.89
CA VAL A 167 12.00 -12.15 6.99
C VAL A 167 12.11 -10.74 6.44
N GLY A 168 10.97 -10.08 6.24
CA GLY A 168 10.88 -8.82 5.50
C GLY A 168 10.44 -7.61 6.30
N THR A 169 10.62 -6.45 5.69
CA THR A 169 10.12 -5.17 6.18
C THR A 169 9.53 -4.34 5.03
N CYS A 170 8.75 -3.31 5.37
CA CYS A 170 8.26 -2.35 4.40
C CYS A 170 9.26 -1.21 4.26
N LEU A 171 9.64 -0.87 3.02
CA LEU A 171 10.56 0.22 2.71
C LEU A 171 9.96 1.18 1.69
N THR A 172 10.53 2.38 1.61
CA THR A 172 10.24 3.38 0.58
C THR A 172 11.51 3.75 -0.16
N TYR A 173 11.39 3.91 -1.48
CA TYR A 173 12.51 4.36 -2.31
C TYR A 173 12.51 5.87 -2.48
N ASN A 174 11.41 6.46 -2.97
CA ASN A 174 11.32 7.90 -3.24
C ASN A 174 9.87 8.39 -3.19
N GLN A 175 9.29 8.47 -1.99
CA GLN A 175 7.93 8.98 -1.83
C GLN A 175 7.91 10.51 -1.82
N THR A 176 7.29 11.11 -2.82
CA THR A 176 7.23 12.57 -2.96
C THR A 176 6.31 13.25 -1.95
N TRP A 177 5.20 12.59 -1.56
CA TRP A 177 4.17 13.18 -0.71
C TRP A 177 4.55 13.25 0.78
N ASN A 178 5.38 12.35 1.31
CA ASN A 178 5.86 12.34 2.70
C ASN A 178 7.38 12.49 2.82
N LYS A 179 8.09 12.50 1.68
CA LYS A 179 9.55 12.64 1.56
C LYS A 179 10.33 11.50 2.22
N ARG A 180 9.71 10.30 2.30
CA ARG A 180 10.37 9.10 2.82
C ARG A 180 11.25 8.49 1.75
N LYS A 181 12.43 8.02 2.16
CA LYS A 181 13.49 7.48 1.30
C LYS A 181 14.35 6.47 2.08
N GLU A 182 13.71 5.53 2.77
CA GLU A 182 14.40 4.58 3.65
C GLU A 182 15.50 3.80 2.92
N MET A 183 15.25 3.37 1.69
CA MET A 183 16.27 2.65 0.89
C MET A 183 17.48 3.51 0.51
N GLN A 184 17.40 4.83 0.63
CA GLN A 184 18.50 5.76 0.36
C GLN A 184 19.13 6.32 1.65
N ASP A 185 18.72 5.84 2.82
CA ASP A 185 19.25 6.23 4.13
C ASP A 185 20.17 5.12 4.66
N ALA A 186 21.46 5.41 4.78
CA ALA A 186 22.47 4.42 5.13
C ALA A 186 22.22 3.77 6.51
N SER A 187 21.74 4.56 7.49
CA SER A 187 21.47 4.01 8.83
C SER A 187 20.25 3.10 8.85
N THR A 188 19.25 3.40 8.04
CA THR A 188 18.11 2.52 7.85
C THR A 188 18.52 1.22 7.17
N MET A 189 19.34 1.30 6.12
CA MET A 189 19.79 0.10 5.40
C MET A 189 20.74 -0.76 6.24
N GLU A 190 21.57 -0.18 7.10
CA GLU A 190 22.37 -0.93 8.09
C GLU A 190 21.47 -1.75 9.04
N PHE A 191 20.38 -1.16 9.53
CA PHE A 191 19.40 -1.88 10.34
C PHE A 191 18.69 -2.97 9.54
N VAL A 192 18.33 -2.70 8.27
CA VAL A 192 17.72 -3.68 7.36
C VAL A 192 18.69 -4.85 7.15
N ASP A 193 19.93 -4.57 6.81
CA ASP A 193 20.97 -5.58 6.57
C ASP A 193 21.19 -6.49 7.79
N LYS A 194 21.09 -5.94 9.00
CA LYS A 194 21.18 -6.72 10.22
C LYS A 194 20.00 -7.67 10.40
N HIS A 195 18.77 -7.18 10.23
CA HIS A 195 17.57 -7.87 10.70
C HIS A 195 16.76 -8.58 9.62
N PHE A 196 16.85 -8.16 8.36
CA PHE A 196 15.97 -8.61 7.28
C PHE A 196 16.74 -9.16 6.10
N ASN A 197 16.11 -10.03 5.32
CA ASN A 197 16.60 -10.53 4.04
C ASN A 197 15.61 -10.29 2.90
N SER A 198 14.48 -9.62 3.20
CA SER A 198 13.49 -9.24 2.20
C SER A 198 12.77 -7.93 2.52
N PHE A 199 12.09 -7.37 1.53
CA PHE A 199 11.29 -6.17 1.70
C PHE A 199 10.10 -6.15 0.74
N THR A 200 9.16 -5.23 1.03
CA THR A 200 8.06 -4.84 0.15
C THR A 200 8.03 -3.32 0.08
N LEU A 201 7.81 -2.74 -1.10
CA LEU A 201 7.65 -1.28 -1.24
C LEU A 201 6.30 -0.82 -0.69
N GLU A 202 6.29 0.32 0.02
CA GLU A 202 5.05 0.86 0.58
C GLU A 202 4.06 1.32 -0.49
N ASN A 203 4.54 2.01 -1.54
CA ASN A 203 3.66 2.59 -2.57
C ASN A 203 4.21 2.56 -4.00
N GLU A 204 5.51 2.51 -4.20
CA GLU A 204 6.15 2.83 -5.47
C GLU A 204 5.80 1.86 -6.61
N MET A 205 5.39 0.63 -6.28
CA MET A 205 4.93 -0.36 -7.26
C MET A 205 3.40 -0.51 -7.32
N LYS A 206 2.63 0.37 -6.70
CA LYS A 206 1.17 0.39 -6.83
C LYS A 206 0.75 1.10 -8.13
N PRO A 207 -0.41 0.74 -8.71
CA PRO A 207 -0.86 1.33 -9.99
C PRO A 207 -0.85 2.86 -10.00
N ASP A 208 -1.24 3.51 -8.90
CA ASP A 208 -1.28 4.97 -8.77
C ASP A 208 0.11 5.63 -8.96
N ASN A 209 1.18 4.94 -8.55
CA ASN A 209 2.55 5.40 -8.76
C ASN A 209 3.08 5.05 -10.16
N MET A 210 2.75 3.88 -10.68
CA MET A 210 3.13 3.45 -12.02
C MET A 210 2.45 4.30 -13.12
N LEU A 211 1.23 4.78 -12.86
CA LEU A 211 0.40 5.58 -13.74
C LEU A 211 0.46 7.09 -13.41
N ASN A 212 1.40 7.55 -12.58
CA ASN A 212 1.39 8.92 -12.02
C ASN A 212 1.70 10.03 -13.03
N LYS A 213 2.27 9.72 -14.19
CA LYS A 213 2.58 10.71 -15.24
C LYS A 213 1.31 11.34 -15.81
N LYS A 214 0.18 10.64 -15.79
CA LYS A 214 -1.11 11.07 -16.38
C LYS A 214 -1.00 11.53 -17.83
N THR A 215 -0.06 10.95 -18.56
CA THR A 215 0.19 11.21 -19.98
C THR A 215 0.03 9.92 -20.76
N THR A 216 -0.33 10.05 -22.01
CA THR A 216 -0.39 8.93 -22.96
C THR A 216 0.64 9.12 -24.06
N ILE A 217 1.11 8.00 -24.60
CA ILE A 217 1.99 7.95 -25.78
C ILE A 217 1.35 7.10 -26.85
N SER A 218 1.81 7.23 -28.11
CA SER A 218 1.31 6.38 -29.19
C SER A 218 1.66 4.90 -28.92
N VAL A 219 0.84 4.00 -29.45
CA VAL A 219 1.11 2.54 -29.39
C VAL A 219 2.47 2.22 -30.05
N ALA A 220 2.86 2.93 -31.11
CA ALA A 220 4.15 2.76 -31.77
C ALA A 220 5.32 3.13 -30.84
N ASP A 221 5.23 4.31 -30.18
CA ASP A 221 6.27 4.75 -29.21
C ASP A 221 6.34 3.82 -28.00
N ALA A 222 5.19 3.33 -27.54
CA ALA A 222 5.13 2.38 -26.44
C ALA A 222 5.81 1.05 -26.78
N LYS A 223 5.53 0.50 -27.98
CA LYS A 223 6.23 -0.72 -28.46
C LYS A 223 7.73 -0.48 -28.60
N ALA A 224 8.15 0.70 -29.07
CA ALA A 224 9.57 1.07 -29.16
C ALA A 224 10.23 1.18 -27.77
N LYS A 225 9.48 1.52 -26.73
CA LYS A 225 9.94 1.50 -25.32
C LYS A 225 9.91 0.10 -24.68
N GLY A 226 9.52 -0.93 -25.41
CA GLY A 226 9.43 -2.30 -24.89
C GLY A 226 8.13 -2.61 -24.15
N TYR A 227 7.10 -1.76 -24.24
CA TYR A 227 5.80 -2.05 -23.65
C TYR A 227 5.11 -3.22 -24.36
N VAL A 228 4.43 -4.04 -23.60
CA VAL A 228 3.70 -5.20 -24.11
C VAL A 228 2.28 -4.79 -24.47
N ILE A 229 2.01 -4.77 -25.77
CA ILE A 229 0.70 -4.38 -26.30
C ILE A 229 0.21 -5.49 -27.20
N SER A 230 -0.85 -6.17 -26.75
CA SER A 230 -1.48 -7.27 -27.50
C SER A 230 -2.27 -6.76 -28.72
N ASP A 231 -2.62 -7.68 -29.59
CA ASP A 231 -3.45 -7.36 -30.76
C ASP A 231 -4.88 -7.00 -30.39
N ASP A 232 -5.33 -7.33 -29.17
CA ASP A 232 -6.63 -6.94 -28.63
C ASP A 232 -6.68 -5.50 -28.13
N TYR A 233 -5.54 -4.84 -28.00
CA TYR A 233 -5.45 -3.43 -27.65
C TYR A 233 -5.78 -2.55 -28.86
N LYS A 234 -7.01 -2.06 -28.94
CA LYS A 234 -7.53 -1.31 -30.12
C LYS A 234 -7.42 0.21 -30.00
N GLU A 235 -6.98 0.74 -28.85
CA GLU A 235 -6.79 2.18 -28.67
C GLU A 235 -5.49 2.64 -29.36
N SER A 236 -5.46 3.91 -29.81
CA SER A 236 -4.29 4.49 -30.49
C SER A 236 -3.17 4.91 -29.57
N THR A 237 -3.48 5.06 -28.28
CA THR A 237 -2.55 5.52 -27.24
C THR A 237 -2.62 4.61 -26.03
N VAL A 238 -1.53 4.60 -25.24
CA VAL A 238 -1.44 3.92 -23.95
C VAL A 238 -0.89 4.87 -22.89
N PRO A 239 -1.17 4.65 -21.60
CA PRO A 239 -0.52 5.41 -20.52
C PRO A 239 0.99 5.27 -20.57
N GLU A 240 1.71 6.38 -20.40
CA GLU A 240 3.14 6.34 -20.16
C GLU A 240 3.40 5.95 -18.70
N LEU A 241 4.04 4.79 -18.48
CA LEU A 241 4.30 4.26 -17.16
C LEU A 241 5.55 4.89 -16.52
N THR A 242 5.55 5.02 -15.20
CA THR A 242 6.70 5.40 -14.38
C THR A 242 7.40 4.14 -13.92
N LEU A 243 8.34 3.63 -14.71
CA LEU A 243 9.06 2.39 -14.45
C LEU A 243 10.48 2.62 -13.92
N GLU A 244 11.04 3.80 -14.10
CA GLU A 244 12.41 4.17 -13.72
C GLU A 244 12.71 4.04 -12.22
N THR A 245 11.67 4.06 -11.37
CA THR A 245 11.82 3.80 -9.92
C THR A 245 12.29 2.36 -9.66
N ILE A 246 11.87 1.42 -10.49
CA ILE A 246 12.23 -0.01 -10.36
C ILE A 246 13.74 -0.20 -10.49
N ASP A 247 14.39 0.52 -11.39
CA ASP A 247 15.83 0.41 -11.62
C ASP A 247 16.63 0.72 -10.36
N GLY A 248 16.29 1.83 -9.68
CA GLY A 248 16.94 2.22 -8.43
C GLY A 248 16.65 1.27 -7.28
N VAL A 249 15.43 0.75 -7.20
CA VAL A 249 15.03 -0.24 -6.19
C VAL A 249 15.80 -1.53 -6.34
N LEU A 250 15.87 -2.09 -7.56
CA LEU A 250 16.59 -3.32 -7.84
C LEU A 250 18.10 -3.18 -7.61
N ALA A 251 18.68 -2.01 -7.96
CA ALA A 251 20.09 -1.74 -7.74
C ALA A 251 20.44 -1.77 -6.23
N ILE A 252 19.61 -1.12 -5.39
CA ILE A 252 19.79 -1.15 -3.93
C ILE A 252 19.54 -2.55 -3.37
N ALA A 253 18.52 -3.25 -3.84
CA ALA A 253 18.24 -4.61 -3.41
C ALA A 253 19.42 -5.55 -3.68
N LYS A 254 20.03 -5.45 -4.87
CA LYS A 254 21.26 -6.19 -5.20
C LYS A 254 22.42 -5.80 -4.28
N GLN A 255 22.66 -4.50 -4.09
CA GLN A 255 23.76 -4.00 -3.26
C GLN A 255 23.71 -4.56 -1.83
N HIS A 256 22.50 -4.65 -1.26
CA HIS A 256 22.24 -5.10 0.11
C HIS A 256 21.90 -6.59 0.21
N ASN A 257 21.91 -7.32 -0.90
CA ASN A 257 21.54 -8.74 -0.96
C ASN A 257 20.20 -9.05 -0.28
N ILE A 258 19.19 -8.23 -0.55
CA ILE A 258 17.83 -8.37 -0.03
C ILE A 258 16.85 -8.67 -1.16
N ARG A 259 15.85 -9.53 -0.89
CA ARG A 259 14.86 -9.94 -1.87
C ARG A 259 13.58 -9.11 -1.77
N MET A 260 12.81 -9.03 -2.83
CA MET A 260 11.59 -8.22 -2.91
C MET A 260 10.35 -9.08 -3.15
N ARG A 261 9.30 -8.86 -2.36
CA ARG A 261 7.92 -9.17 -2.71
C ARG A 261 7.31 -7.92 -3.34
N ALA A 262 7.08 -7.95 -4.65
CA ALA A 262 6.56 -6.81 -5.39
C ALA A 262 5.07 -6.61 -5.11
N HIS A 263 4.66 -5.39 -4.80
CA HIS A 263 3.30 -5.04 -4.34
C HIS A 263 2.82 -3.75 -4.99
N THR A 264 1.78 -3.72 -5.76
CA THR A 264 0.83 -4.72 -6.22
C THR A 264 0.37 -4.36 -7.64
N LEU A 265 0.03 -5.34 -8.48
CA LEU A 265 -0.41 -5.08 -9.86
C LEU A 265 -1.85 -4.57 -9.94
N MET A 266 -2.74 -5.07 -9.08
CA MET A 266 -4.15 -4.68 -9.05
C MET A 266 -4.62 -4.34 -7.65
N TRP A 267 -5.28 -3.20 -7.54
CA TRP A 267 -5.97 -2.79 -6.31
C TRP A 267 -7.09 -1.79 -6.62
N HIS A 268 -8.21 -1.89 -5.91
CA HIS A 268 -9.36 -1.00 -6.10
C HIS A 268 -9.17 0.40 -5.51
N GLN A 269 -8.20 0.62 -4.60
CA GLN A 269 -8.00 1.91 -3.94
C GLN A 269 -6.96 2.81 -4.61
N GLN A 270 -5.85 2.26 -5.05
CA GLN A 270 -4.74 2.99 -5.67
C GLN A 270 -4.56 2.61 -7.15
N THR A 271 -5.67 2.48 -7.87
CA THR A 271 -5.72 2.51 -9.33
C THR A 271 -6.47 3.79 -9.73
N PRO A 272 -5.87 4.69 -10.53
CA PRO A 272 -6.47 5.98 -10.82
C PRO A 272 -7.73 5.84 -11.67
N THR A 273 -8.76 6.66 -11.41
CA THR A 273 -10.07 6.57 -12.06
C THR A 273 -10.00 6.78 -13.56
N TRP A 274 -9.14 7.67 -14.03
CA TRP A 274 -8.95 7.95 -15.46
C TRP A 274 -8.50 6.72 -16.26
N PHE A 275 -7.84 5.74 -15.63
CA PHE A 275 -7.44 4.48 -16.29
C PHE A 275 -8.62 3.63 -16.74
N PHE A 276 -9.81 3.84 -16.16
CA PHE A 276 -11.07 3.17 -16.50
C PHE A 276 -11.93 3.97 -17.47
N LYS A 277 -11.48 5.16 -17.88
CA LYS A 277 -12.26 6.09 -18.68
C LYS A 277 -11.81 6.09 -20.15
N LYS A 278 -12.74 6.39 -21.07
CA LYS A 278 -12.41 6.57 -22.49
C LYS A 278 -11.36 7.66 -22.66
N ASN A 279 -10.47 7.47 -23.61
CA ASN A 279 -9.37 8.41 -23.89
C ASN A 279 -8.46 8.70 -22.70
N TYR A 280 -8.56 7.93 -21.60
CA TYR A 280 -7.83 8.17 -20.33
C TYR A 280 -8.14 9.53 -19.70
N ASP A 281 -9.37 10.02 -19.85
CA ASP A 281 -9.83 11.30 -19.35
C ASP A 281 -10.88 11.10 -18.24
N ASP A 282 -10.67 11.73 -17.06
CA ASP A 282 -11.56 11.62 -15.90
C ASP A 282 -13.00 12.09 -16.18
N ASP A 283 -13.19 12.99 -17.14
CA ASP A 283 -14.50 13.55 -17.52
C ASP A 283 -15.27 12.64 -18.49
N GLU A 284 -14.63 11.63 -19.06
CA GLU A 284 -15.22 10.71 -20.04
C GLU A 284 -15.98 9.54 -19.39
N ALA A 285 -16.76 8.83 -20.21
CA ALA A 285 -17.46 7.62 -19.79
C ALA A 285 -16.48 6.47 -19.50
N VAL A 286 -16.93 5.50 -18.68
CA VAL A 286 -16.21 4.25 -18.45
C VAL A 286 -16.09 3.46 -19.76
N VAL A 287 -14.97 2.80 -19.98
CA VAL A 287 -14.76 1.90 -21.12
C VAL A 287 -15.55 0.60 -20.93
N ASP A 288 -15.72 -0.16 -22.01
CA ASP A 288 -16.27 -1.51 -21.97
C ASP A 288 -15.26 -2.54 -21.43
N GLU A 289 -15.75 -3.75 -21.14
CA GLU A 289 -14.94 -4.84 -20.60
C GLU A 289 -13.80 -5.25 -21.53
N ALA A 290 -14.03 -5.30 -22.85
CA ALA A 290 -13.01 -5.72 -23.80
C ALA A 290 -11.84 -4.72 -23.83
N THR A 291 -12.13 -3.42 -23.84
CA THR A 291 -11.12 -2.36 -23.74
C THR A 291 -10.38 -2.45 -22.42
N MET A 292 -11.08 -2.68 -21.29
CA MET A 292 -10.45 -2.76 -19.98
C MET A 292 -9.60 -4.01 -19.83
N ASN A 293 -10.00 -5.14 -20.40
CA ASN A 293 -9.19 -6.37 -20.44
C ASN A 293 -7.85 -6.12 -21.16
N ALA A 294 -7.88 -5.47 -22.31
CA ALA A 294 -6.68 -5.12 -23.06
C ALA A 294 -5.76 -4.15 -22.28
N ARG A 295 -6.34 -3.17 -21.56
CA ARG A 295 -5.58 -2.26 -20.68
C ARG A 295 -4.97 -3.00 -19.50
N LEU A 296 -5.68 -3.94 -18.90
CA LEU A 296 -5.19 -4.77 -17.82
C LEU A 296 -4.02 -5.65 -18.28
N GLU A 297 -4.17 -6.32 -19.42
CA GLU A 297 -3.10 -7.11 -20.02
C GLU A 297 -1.85 -6.26 -20.29
N PHE A 298 -2.04 -5.13 -20.95
CA PHE A 298 -0.96 -4.16 -21.18
C PHE A 298 -0.22 -3.81 -19.90
N PHE A 299 -0.95 -3.43 -18.85
CA PHE A 299 -0.37 -2.99 -17.59
C PHE A 299 0.40 -4.12 -16.89
N VAL A 300 -0.24 -5.26 -16.66
CA VAL A 300 0.36 -6.41 -15.96
C VAL A 300 1.61 -6.90 -16.67
N ARG A 301 1.49 -7.18 -17.98
CA ARG A 301 2.62 -7.72 -18.77
C ARG A 301 3.76 -6.73 -18.89
N THR A 302 3.48 -5.44 -19.09
CA THR A 302 4.55 -4.44 -19.22
C THR A 302 5.32 -4.26 -17.92
N VAL A 303 4.62 -4.12 -16.79
CA VAL A 303 5.27 -3.92 -15.48
C VAL A 303 6.12 -5.13 -15.11
N MET A 304 5.59 -6.34 -15.27
CA MET A 304 6.32 -7.56 -14.94
C MET A 304 7.51 -7.78 -15.86
N ARG A 305 7.32 -7.67 -17.17
CA ARG A 305 8.40 -7.86 -18.16
C ARG A 305 9.54 -6.85 -17.96
N TYR A 306 9.21 -5.58 -17.77
CA TYR A 306 10.20 -4.56 -17.46
C TYR A 306 11.01 -4.90 -16.21
N THR A 307 10.32 -5.26 -15.12
CA THR A 307 10.98 -5.62 -13.87
C THR A 307 11.91 -6.82 -14.03
N MET A 308 11.44 -7.89 -14.68
CA MET A 308 12.25 -9.10 -14.93
C MET A 308 13.44 -8.83 -15.85
N GLN A 309 13.27 -8.02 -16.89
CA GLN A 309 14.38 -7.63 -17.78
C GLN A 309 15.43 -6.83 -17.00
N LYS A 310 15.03 -5.86 -16.19
CA LYS A 310 15.96 -5.07 -15.37
C LYS A 310 16.67 -5.91 -14.31
N GLU A 311 15.96 -6.82 -13.68
CA GLU A 311 16.57 -7.79 -12.76
C GLU A 311 17.63 -8.66 -13.48
N LYS A 312 17.30 -9.18 -14.66
CA LYS A 312 18.19 -10.01 -15.48
C LYS A 312 19.41 -9.22 -15.96
N GLU A 313 19.23 -7.98 -16.42
CA GLU A 313 20.34 -7.08 -16.78
C GLU A 313 21.27 -6.84 -15.59
N LEU A 314 20.73 -6.70 -14.42
CA LEU A 314 21.46 -6.38 -13.21
C LEU A 314 22.16 -7.59 -12.59
N THR A 315 21.51 -8.76 -12.55
CA THR A 315 21.94 -9.94 -11.76
C THR A 315 22.40 -11.12 -12.63
N GLY A 316 22.03 -11.14 -13.91
CA GLY A 316 22.23 -12.26 -14.84
C GLY A 316 21.06 -13.24 -14.87
N GLU A 317 20.13 -13.19 -13.92
CA GLU A 317 18.97 -14.09 -13.86
C GLU A 317 17.72 -13.39 -13.30
N VAL A 318 16.54 -13.95 -13.63
CA VAL A 318 15.25 -13.52 -13.07
C VAL A 318 14.94 -14.34 -11.81
N GLY A 319 14.30 -13.72 -10.83
CA GLY A 319 13.87 -14.36 -9.57
C GLY A 319 14.95 -14.41 -8.49
N SER A 320 16.07 -13.76 -8.69
CA SER A 320 17.14 -13.61 -7.68
C SER A 320 16.79 -12.54 -6.64
N ILE A 321 16.19 -11.44 -7.08
CA ILE A 321 15.70 -10.35 -6.22
C ILE A 321 14.19 -10.48 -6.00
N VAL A 322 13.40 -10.49 -7.09
CA VAL A 322 11.93 -10.55 -7.01
C VAL A 322 11.48 -12.00 -6.87
N TYR A 323 11.14 -12.41 -5.63
CA TYR A 323 10.71 -13.77 -5.34
C TYR A 323 9.18 -13.96 -5.35
N ALA A 324 8.43 -12.87 -5.32
CA ALA A 324 6.98 -12.92 -5.27
C ALA A 324 6.33 -11.64 -5.81
N TRP A 325 5.09 -11.77 -6.32
CA TRP A 325 4.23 -10.67 -6.72
C TRP A 325 2.87 -10.77 -6.05
N ASP A 326 2.40 -9.69 -5.46
CA ASP A 326 0.99 -9.52 -5.14
C ASP A 326 0.28 -9.08 -6.44
N VAL A 327 -0.34 -10.01 -7.13
CA VAL A 327 -1.10 -9.71 -8.36
C VAL A 327 -2.35 -8.93 -8.03
N LEU A 328 -3.03 -9.32 -6.96
CA LEU A 328 -4.29 -8.75 -6.52
C LEU A 328 -4.24 -8.36 -5.05
N ASN A 329 -4.75 -7.16 -4.72
CA ASN A 329 -4.86 -6.67 -3.34
C ASN A 329 -6.31 -6.37 -2.94
N GLU A 330 -6.77 -6.93 -1.80
CA GLU A 330 -8.01 -6.59 -1.07
C GLU A 330 -9.30 -6.74 -1.90
N TYR A 331 -9.44 -7.79 -2.66
CA TYR A 331 -10.63 -8.00 -3.48
C TYR A 331 -11.87 -8.31 -2.65
N ILE A 332 -11.75 -9.19 -1.65
CA ILE A 332 -12.88 -9.60 -0.79
C ILE A 332 -13.30 -8.43 0.09
N HIS A 333 -12.34 -7.70 0.64
CA HIS A 333 -12.57 -6.55 1.52
C HIS A 333 -12.61 -5.21 0.79
N ARG A 334 -12.91 -5.19 -0.53
CA ARG A 334 -13.01 -3.98 -1.31
C ARG A 334 -14.03 -3.00 -0.74
N SER A 335 -13.66 -1.74 -0.60
CA SER A 335 -14.63 -0.71 -0.21
C SER A 335 -15.59 -0.43 -1.37
N ASN A 336 -16.89 -0.49 -1.13
CA ASN A 336 -17.91 -0.24 -2.15
C ASN A 336 -17.74 1.12 -2.87
N ALA A 337 -17.26 2.14 -2.16
CA ALA A 337 -17.07 3.47 -2.73
C ALA A 337 -15.91 3.52 -3.74
N ALA A 338 -14.79 2.86 -3.44
CA ALA A 338 -13.64 2.82 -4.34
C ALA A 338 -13.90 1.83 -5.50
N ALA A 339 -14.45 0.66 -5.21
CA ALA A 339 -14.79 -0.34 -6.22
C ALA A 339 -15.79 0.19 -7.27
N ALA A 340 -16.77 0.99 -6.85
CA ALA A 340 -17.78 1.56 -7.75
C ALA A 340 -17.22 2.58 -8.77
N THR A 341 -16.02 3.10 -8.56
CA THR A 341 -15.36 4.05 -9.47
C THR A 341 -14.22 3.45 -10.27
N THR A 342 -13.94 2.16 -10.07
CA THR A 342 -12.84 1.43 -10.72
C THR A 342 -13.38 0.12 -11.33
N TRP A 343 -12.87 -1.03 -10.88
CA TRP A 343 -13.18 -2.36 -11.45
C TRP A 343 -14.69 -2.65 -11.54
N VAL A 344 -15.43 -2.41 -10.46
CA VAL A 344 -16.89 -2.65 -10.45
C VAL A 344 -17.64 -1.74 -11.40
N SER A 345 -17.10 -0.57 -11.73
CA SER A 345 -17.73 0.32 -12.72
C SER A 345 -17.68 -0.23 -14.15
N VAL A 346 -16.74 -1.11 -14.44
CA VAL A 346 -16.61 -1.80 -15.75
C VAL A 346 -17.30 -3.15 -15.73
N TYR A 347 -16.97 -3.99 -14.75
CA TYR A 347 -17.33 -5.42 -14.72
C TYR A 347 -18.59 -5.73 -13.90
N GLY A 348 -19.12 -4.77 -13.16
CA GLY A 348 -20.13 -5.05 -12.16
C GLY A 348 -19.60 -5.80 -10.95
N ASP A 349 -20.49 -6.31 -10.09
CA ASP A 349 -20.13 -7.16 -8.96
C ASP A 349 -20.13 -8.63 -9.40
N MET A 350 -18.97 -9.23 -9.54
CA MET A 350 -18.77 -10.62 -9.98
C MET A 350 -18.67 -11.63 -8.81
N GLY A 351 -18.95 -11.20 -7.58
CA GLY A 351 -18.82 -12.05 -6.39
C GLY A 351 -17.43 -12.66 -6.26
N LEU A 352 -17.36 -13.98 -6.06
CA LEU A 352 -16.10 -14.73 -5.91
C LEU A 352 -15.56 -15.32 -7.22
N LYS A 353 -16.14 -14.97 -8.38
CA LYS A 353 -15.70 -15.45 -9.70
C LYS A 353 -15.38 -14.29 -10.67
N PRO A 354 -14.48 -13.37 -10.32
CA PRO A 354 -14.14 -12.22 -11.17
C PRO A 354 -13.23 -12.61 -12.33
N THR A 355 -13.78 -12.61 -13.55
CA THR A 355 -13.05 -13.01 -14.77
C THR A 355 -11.79 -12.17 -14.99
N TYR A 356 -11.87 -10.86 -14.78
CA TYR A 356 -10.72 -9.96 -14.94
C TYR A 356 -9.59 -10.22 -13.93
N VAL A 357 -9.93 -10.71 -12.73
CA VAL A 357 -8.92 -11.10 -11.74
C VAL A 357 -8.19 -12.36 -12.19
N LYS A 358 -8.94 -13.39 -12.63
CA LYS A 358 -8.34 -14.60 -13.18
C LYS A 358 -7.42 -14.26 -14.35
N ALA A 359 -7.89 -13.45 -15.31
CA ALA A 359 -7.09 -12.98 -16.43
C ALA A 359 -5.79 -12.28 -16.01
N ALA A 360 -5.82 -11.46 -14.95
CA ALA A 360 -4.59 -10.82 -14.45
C ALA A 360 -3.57 -11.83 -13.94
N PHE A 361 -4.01 -12.90 -13.26
CA PHE A 361 -3.12 -13.99 -12.84
C PHE A 361 -2.59 -14.78 -14.04
N GLU A 362 -3.43 -15.04 -15.05
CA GLU A 362 -3.01 -15.68 -16.32
C GLU A 362 -1.92 -14.85 -17.01
N TYR A 363 -2.14 -13.55 -17.17
CA TYR A 363 -1.14 -12.64 -17.76
C TYR A 363 0.17 -12.62 -16.98
N ALA A 364 0.09 -12.56 -15.66
CA ALA A 364 1.26 -12.58 -14.79
C ALA A 364 2.02 -13.91 -14.88
N TYR A 365 1.31 -15.03 -14.85
CA TYR A 365 1.90 -16.35 -14.92
C TYR A 365 2.56 -16.64 -16.28
N ASP A 366 1.94 -16.17 -17.37
CA ASP A 366 2.51 -16.25 -18.71
C ASP A 366 3.85 -15.52 -18.81
N GLU A 367 3.98 -14.35 -18.18
CA GLU A 367 5.26 -13.64 -18.16
C GLU A 367 6.35 -14.44 -17.41
N LEU A 368 6.00 -15.10 -16.30
CA LEU A 368 6.92 -15.99 -15.58
C LEU A 368 7.30 -17.22 -16.42
N LYS A 369 6.35 -17.81 -17.15
CA LYS A 369 6.60 -18.94 -18.05
C LYS A 369 7.57 -18.58 -19.17
N LYS A 370 7.46 -17.40 -19.76
CA LYS A 370 8.37 -16.93 -20.84
C LYS A 370 9.83 -16.87 -20.38
N GLU A 371 10.07 -16.51 -19.13
CA GLU A 371 11.39 -16.50 -18.51
C GLU A 371 11.77 -17.82 -17.82
N ASN A 372 10.88 -18.82 -17.85
CA ASN A 372 11.04 -20.12 -17.17
C ASN A 372 11.35 -20.00 -15.67
N VAL A 373 10.62 -19.10 -14.98
CA VAL A 373 10.80 -18.80 -13.55
C VAL A 373 9.55 -19.00 -12.71
N GLN A 374 8.50 -19.62 -13.26
CA GLN A 374 7.24 -19.87 -12.56
C GLN A 374 7.39 -20.72 -11.30
N ASP A 375 8.48 -21.47 -11.16
CA ASP A 375 8.82 -22.23 -9.97
C ASP A 375 9.69 -21.46 -8.97
N LYS A 376 10.24 -20.30 -9.37
CA LYS A 376 11.07 -19.43 -8.51
C LYS A 376 10.30 -18.24 -7.96
N VAL A 377 9.29 -17.74 -8.69
CA VAL A 377 8.52 -16.54 -8.35
C VAL A 377 7.06 -16.91 -8.11
N THR A 378 6.55 -16.60 -6.94
CA THR A 378 5.18 -16.95 -6.55
C THR A 378 4.24 -15.77 -6.75
N LEU A 379 3.08 -16.03 -7.33
CA LEU A 379 1.99 -15.05 -7.47
C LEU A 379 1.01 -15.18 -6.31
N PHE A 380 0.68 -14.06 -5.68
CA PHE A 380 -0.15 -13.96 -4.48
C PHE A 380 -1.45 -13.20 -4.72
N TYR A 381 -2.49 -13.66 -4.06
CA TYR A 381 -3.61 -12.83 -3.63
C TYR A 381 -3.31 -12.32 -2.22
N ASN A 382 -3.43 -11.00 -1.95
CA ASN A 382 -3.10 -10.37 -0.69
C ASN A 382 -4.30 -9.61 -0.11
N ASP A 383 -4.72 -9.91 1.13
CA ASP A 383 -5.85 -9.24 1.75
C ASP A 383 -5.68 -9.10 3.28
N TYR A 384 -6.49 -8.23 3.89
CA TYR A 384 -6.54 -8.07 5.34
C TYR A 384 -7.73 -8.85 5.92
N ASP A 385 -7.73 -9.04 7.25
CA ASP A 385 -8.79 -9.77 7.97
C ASP A 385 -9.10 -11.17 7.41
N THR A 386 -8.17 -11.78 6.66
CA THR A 386 -8.30 -13.10 6.00
C THR A 386 -8.70 -14.21 6.95
N TYR A 387 -8.37 -14.07 8.24
CA TYR A 387 -8.75 -15.02 9.30
C TYR A 387 -10.26 -14.98 9.65
N PHE A 388 -11.02 -14.01 9.15
CA PHE A 388 -12.47 -13.93 9.28
C PHE A 388 -13.22 -14.26 8.00
N SER A 389 -12.53 -14.38 6.87
CA SER A 389 -13.09 -14.64 5.53
C SER A 389 -12.46 -15.85 4.84
N VAL A 390 -12.05 -16.85 5.62
CA VAL A 390 -11.30 -18.03 5.14
C VAL A 390 -11.98 -18.71 3.95
N ASP A 391 -13.29 -18.94 4.03
CA ASP A 391 -14.04 -19.64 2.98
C ASP A 391 -14.10 -18.81 1.68
N ASP A 392 -14.28 -17.50 1.77
CA ASP A 392 -14.31 -16.60 0.62
C ASP A 392 -12.92 -16.49 -0.04
N GLU A 393 -11.86 -16.43 0.79
CA GLU A 393 -10.47 -16.43 0.33
C GLU A 393 -10.15 -17.71 -0.46
N LEU A 394 -10.52 -18.88 0.09
CA LEU A 394 -10.30 -20.16 -0.54
C LEU A 394 -11.11 -20.33 -1.82
N ALA A 395 -12.36 -19.88 -1.83
CA ALA A 395 -13.22 -19.93 -3.01
C ALA A 395 -12.67 -19.06 -4.16
N LEU A 396 -12.20 -17.85 -3.87
CA LEU A 396 -11.58 -16.98 -4.85
C LEU A 396 -10.30 -17.61 -5.44
N ILE A 397 -9.41 -18.12 -4.59
CA ILE A 397 -8.17 -18.76 -5.03
C ILE A 397 -8.45 -20.03 -5.86
N SER A 398 -9.45 -20.81 -5.44
CA SER A 398 -9.89 -21.96 -6.20
C SER A 398 -10.38 -21.59 -7.59
N TYR A 399 -11.18 -20.52 -7.69
CA TYR A 399 -11.65 -20.00 -8.97
C TYR A 399 -10.50 -19.49 -9.86
N ILE A 400 -9.54 -18.77 -9.31
CA ILE A 400 -8.38 -18.29 -10.08
C ILE A 400 -7.60 -19.46 -10.70
N ASN A 401 -7.48 -20.58 -9.97
CA ASN A 401 -6.77 -21.77 -10.41
C ASN A 401 -7.64 -22.79 -11.18
N GLU A 402 -8.95 -22.52 -11.36
CA GLU A 402 -9.88 -23.45 -12.02
C GLU A 402 -9.54 -23.61 -13.51
N GLY A 403 -9.31 -24.84 -13.94
CA GLY A 403 -8.99 -25.16 -15.35
C GLY A 403 -7.53 -24.90 -15.76
N GLU A 404 -6.67 -24.46 -14.86
CA GLU A 404 -5.26 -24.23 -15.12
C GLU A 404 -4.43 -25.53 -14.98
N GLU A 405 -3.44 -25.70 -15.84
CA GLU A 405 -2.50 -26.82 -15.77
C GLU A 405 -1.57 -26.74 -14.55
N ALA A 406 -1.36 -25.54 -14.03
CA ALA A 406 -0.56 -25.27 -12.84
C ALA A 406 -1.22 -24.19 -11.99
N LYS A 407 -0.77 -24.01 -10.74
CA LYS A 407 -1.24 -22.93 -9.91
C LYS A 407 -0.73 -21.58 -10.40
N ILE A 408 -1.63 -20.79 -10.96
CA ILE A 408 -1.35 -19.40 -11.30
C ILE A 408 -1.51 -18.45 -10.09
N CYS A 409 -2.31 -18.81 -9.08
CA CYS A 409 -2.29 -18.19 -7.77
C CYS A 409 -1.69 -19.20 -6.77
N GLY A 410 -0.43 -19.06 -6.44
CA GLY A 410 0.36 -19.98 -5.62
C GLY A 410 0.44 -19.59 -4.14
N GLY A 411 -0.07 -18.44 -3.75
CA GLY A 411 0.03 -17.94 -2.37
C GLY A 411 -1.10 -17.03 -1.94
N ILE A 412 -1.34 -17.02 -0.60
CA ILE A 412 -2.20 -16.05 0.04
C ILE A 412 -1.35 -15.13 0.94
N GLY A 413 -1.53 -13.83 0.79
CA GLY A 413 -0.94 -12.82 1.64
C GLY A 413 -1.90 -12.42 2.74
N MET A 414 -1.62 -12.84 3.96
CA MET A 414 -2.35 -12.38 5.13
C MET A 414 -1.71 -11.07 5.60
N GLN A 415 -2.32 -9.91 5.32
CA GLN A 415 -1.75 -8.61 5.76
C GLN A 415 -1.60 -8.50 7.28
N SER A 416 -2.29 -9.34 8.04
CA SER A 416 -2.15 -9.52 9.49
C SER A 416 -2.20 -8.21 10.30
N HIS A 417 -3.16 -7.34 9.98
CA HIS A 417 -3.46 -6.12 10.76
C HIS A 417 -4.10 -6.51 12.10
N VAL A 418 -3.31 -7.09 12.97
CA VAL A 418 -3.74 -7.63 14.26
C VAL A 418 -3.60 -6.62 15.40
N ASP A 419 -4.41 -6.76 16.44
CA ASP A 419 -4.23 -6.09 17.73
C ASP A 419 -4.15 -7.14 18.88
N ILE A 420 -3.98 -6.68 20.12
CA ILE A 420 -3.81 -7.59 21.28
C ILE A 420 -5.04 -8.50 21.51
N LYS A 421 -6.21 -8.13 21.03
CA LYS A 421 -7.47 -8.82 21.31
C LYS A 421 -8.06 -9.52 20.10
N ARG A 422 -7.67 -9.11 18.90
CA ARG A 422 -8.30 -9.56 17.64
C ARG A 422 -7.30 -9.62 16.48
N PRO A 423 -7.25 -10.74 15.75
CA PRO A 423 -7.94 -12.01 16.05
C PRO A 423 -7.39 -12.69 17.31
N THR A 424 -8.09 -13.69 17.84
CA THR A 424 -7.51 -14.60 18.83
C THR A 424 -6.45 -15.49 18.17
N LEU A 425 -5.54 -16.05 18.97
CA LEU A 425 -4.54 -17.00 18.46
C LEU A 425 -5.21 -18.22 17.80
N GLU A 426 -6.36 -18.64 18.29
CA GLU A 426 -7.14 -19.74 17.73
C GLU A 426 -7.71 -19.39 16.35
N GLU A 427 -8.37 -18.22 16.19
CA GLU A 427 -8.88 -17.74 14.90
C GLU A 427 -7.78 -17.64 13.86
N TYR A 428 -6.66 -16.99 14.22
CA TYR A 428 -5.52 -16.85 13.33
C TYR A 428 -4.89 -18.20 12.96
N GLY A 429 -4.68 -19.07 13.96
CA GLY A 429 -4.10 -20.41 13.77
C GLY A 429 -4.98 -21.32 12.91
N ASN A 430 -6.31 -21.23 13.05
CA ASN A 430 -7.25 -22.00 12.24
C ASN A 430 -7.26 -21.53 10.78
N ALA A 431 -7.23 -20.22 10.54
CA ALA A 431 -7.10 -19.66 9.21
C ALA A 431 -5.79 -20.10 8.53
N LEU A 432 -4.67 -19.96 9.24
CA LEU A 432 -3.36 -20.41 8.73
C LEU A 432 -3.35 -21.88 8.36
N LYS A 433 -3.90 -22.76 9.22
CA LYS A 433 -4.03 -24.19 8.95
C LYS A 433 -4.90 -24.48 7.74
N ALA A 434 -5.98 -23.73 7.52
CA ALA A 434 -6.85 -23.87 6.35
C ALA A 434 -6.11 -23.48 5.07
N PHE A 435 -5.40 -22.35 5.06
CA PHE A 435 -4.63 -21.91 3.90
C PHE A 435 -3.47 -22.85 3.53
N ILE A 436 -2.76 -23.36 4.52
CA ILE A 436 -1.68 -24.34 4.32
C ILE A 436 -2.20 -25.65 3.69
N LYS A 437 -3.44 -26.05 3.96
CA LYS A 437 -4.05 -27.27 3.42
C LYS A 437 -4.54 -27.13 1.98
N VAL A 438 -4.54 -25.95 1.38
CA VAL A 438 -4.94 -25.77 -0.01
C VAL A 438 -4.00 -26.57 -0.90
N LYS A 439 -4.49 -27.76 -1.29
CA LYS A 439 -3.77 -28.62 -2.23
C LYS A 439 -3.63 -27.88 -3.55
N THR A 440 -2.44 -27.88 -4.03
CA THR A 440 -2.11 -27.50 -5.39
C THR A 440 -2.58 -28.63 -6.34
N THR A 441 -2.79 -28.34 -7.62
CA THR A 441 -2.93 -29.36 -8.65
C THR A 441 -1.75 -30.35 -8.54
N GLU A 442 -1.92 -31.60 -8.96
CA GLU A 442 -0.97 -32.71 -8.74
C GLU A 442 0.50 -32.40 -9.07
N ALA A 443 0.76 -31.39 -9.89
CA ALA A 443 2.09 -30.92 -10.27
C ALA A 443 2.72 -29.85 -9.36
N ALA A 444 2.01 -29.34 -8.34
CA ALA A 444 2.49 -28.26 -7.51
C ALA A 444 2.77 -28.72 -6.08
N MET A 445 3.94 -28.38 -5.55
CA MET A 445 4.29 -28.60 -4.14
C MET A 445 3.28 -27.95 -3.19
N PRO A 446 2.94 -28.57 -2.08
CA PRO A 446 2.14 -27.95 -1.02
C PRO A 446 2.74 -26.59 -0.64
N ILE A 447 1.89 -25.61 -0.30
CA ILE A 447 2.33 -24.29 0.20
C ILE A 447 3.33 -24.45 1.35
N THR A 448 3.14 -25.44 2.21
CA THR A 448 4.04 -25.84 3.30
C THR A 448 5.47 -26.16 2.87
N GLU A 449 5.65 -26.84 1.75
CA GLU A 449 6.98 -27.21 1.27
C GLU A 449 7.68 -26.03 0.57
N ARG A 450 6.91 -25.17 -0.10
CA ARG A 450 7.44 -23.97 -0.79
C ARG A 450 7.87 -22.85 0.15
N TYR A 451 7.28 -22.76 1.35
CA TYR A 451 7.56 -21.71 2.34
C TYR A 451 8.29 -22.22 3.58
N GLY A 452 8.76 -23.45 3.58
CA GLY A 452 9.47 -24.01 4.74
C GLY A 452 8.60 -24.12 6.02
N LEU A 453 7.28 -23.96 5.91
CA LEU A 453 6.36 -24.19 7.01
C LEU A 453 6.15 -25.70 7.19
N VAL A 454 7.17 -26.38 7.70
CA VAL A 454 7.04 -27.75 8.15
C VAL A 454 6.15 -27.76 9.40
N GLU A 455 5.14 -28.65 9.41
CA GLU A 455 4.43 -29.05 10.64
C GLU A 455 5.44 -29.59 11.68
N LYS A 456 6.11 -28.69 12.39
CA LYS A 456 6.67 -29.04 13.69
C LYS A 456 5.70 -28.48 14.72
N GLY A 457 5.00 -29.39 15.34
CA GLY A 457 3.87 -29.18 16.20
C GLY A 457 3.96 -27.95 17.12
N PHE A 458 2.87 -27.21 17.11
CA PHE A 458 2.47 -26.36 18.20
C PHE A 458 1.56 -27.18 19.12
#